data_acc825c7b0b9013bcc3b998107047eb4
#
_entry.id   acc825c7b0b9013bcc3b998107047eb4
#
_cell.length_a   1.000
_cell.length_b   1.000
_cell.length_c   1.000
_cell.angle_alpha   90.00
_cell.angle_beta   90.00
_cell.angle_gamma   90.00
#
_symmetry.space_group_name_H-M   'P 1'
#
loop_
_entity.id
_entity.type
_entity.pdbx_description
1 polymer ?
#
loop_
_entity_poly.entity_id
_entity_poly.type
_entity_poly.pdbx_seq_one_letter_code
_entity_poly.pdbx_strand_id
1 'polypeptide(L)'
;MNKAAYKLKGLPPIYCINLDGEPHRWEAAENMFKEWEVENYTRVSAYDGREDDLSDIIKGKYPDNMNSGEVGCVTSHLKAMKEFLKTDEPYAFIIEDDCDFDPVRYWSFTWRDIMSKIPYDFDVFQTAIINPCLLYTSPSPRDKSSSRMPSSA
;
A
#
# COMPACT_ATOMS: atom_id res chain seq x y z
N MET A 1 14.15 -16.53 13.62
CA MET A 1 12.72 -16.36 13.94
C MET A 1 12.52 -14.91 14.39
N ASN A 2 11.73 -14.16 13.68
CA ASN A 2 11.45 -12.74 13.99
C ASN A 2 10.43 -12.65 15.13
N LYS A 3 10.90 -12.19 16.31
CA LYS A 3 10.05 -12.11 17.51
C LYS A 3 8.87 -11.14 17.38
N ALA A 4 8.85 -10.27 16.36
CA ALA A 4 7.80 -9.29 16.12
C ALA A 4 6.78 -9.76 15.06
N ALA A 5 7.00 -10.86 14.37
CA ALA A 5 6.14 -11.34 13.29
C ALA A 5 4.69 -11.56 13.75
N TYR A 6 4.47 -11.93 15.02
CA TYR A 6 3.11 -12.09 15.57
C TYR A 6 2.26 -10.83 15.45
N LYS A 7 2.88 -9.64 15.36
CA LYS A 7 2.16 -8.35 15.25
C LYS A 7 1.44 -8.21 13.92
N LEU A 8 1.90 -8.92 12.88
CA LEU A 8 1.28 -8.94 11.55
C LEU A 8 0.23 -10.06 11.38
N LYS A 9 -0.02 -10.88 12.41
CA LYS A 9 -1.04 -11.94 12.32
C LYS A 9 -2.41 -11.37 12.02
N GLY A 10 -3.02 -11.89 10.96
CA GLY A 10 -4.32 -11.45 10.47
C GLY A 10 -4.25 -10.36 9.41
N LEU A 11 -3.07 -10.09 8.84
CA LEU A 11 -2.98 -9.34 7.59
C LEU A 11 -3.85 -10.00 6.52
N PRO A 12 -4.59 -9.21 5.73
CA PRO A 12 -5.26 -9.73 4.55
C PRO A 12 -4.24 -10.19 3.50
N PRO A 13 -4.67 -10.90 2.45
CA PRO A 13 -3.80 -11.25 1.34
C PRO A 13 -3.05 -10.04 0.81
N ILE A 14 -1.73 -10.20 0.64
CA ILE A 14 -0.87 -9.14 0.11
C ILE A 14 -0.80 -9.24 -1.41
N TYR A 15 -1.00 -8.12 -2.09
CA TYR A 15 -0.72 -7.94 -3.51
C TYR A 15 0.48 -7.03 -3.63
N CYS A 16 1.65 -7.62 -3.91
CA CYS A 16 2.92 -6.92 -4.00
C CYS A 16 3.24 -6.57 -5.46
N ILE A 17 3.31 -5.30 -5.74
CA ILE A 17 3.57 -4.75 -7.07
C ILE A 17 5.09 -4.71 -7.29
N ASN A 18 5.55 -5.32 -8.40
CA ASN A 18 6.97 -5.35 -8.76
C ASN A 18 7.13 -5.32 -10.29
N LEU A 19 8.07 -4.53 -10.80
CA LEU A 19 8.45 -4.51 -12.21
C LEU A 19 9.15 -5.81 -12.61
N ASP A 20 8.81 -6.35 -13.77
CA ASP A 20 9.40 -7.59 -14.26
C ASP A 20 10.89 -7.47 -14.52
N GLY A 21 11.37 -6.26 -14.85
CA GLY A 21 12.78 -5.93 -15.00
C GLY A 21 13.58 -5.86 -13.70
N GLU A 22 12.93 -5.98 -12.52
CA GLU A 22 13.54 -5.80 -11.19
C GLU A 22 13.46 -7.07 -10.32
N PRO A 23 14.01 -8.21 -10.78
CA PRO A 23 13.89 -9.48 -10.06
C PRO A 23 14.58 -9.47 -8.69
N HIS A 24 15.64 -8.69 -8.52
CA HIS A 24 16.33 -8.57 -7.24
C HIS A 24 15.47 -7.87 -6.17
N ARG A 25 14.62 -6.92 -6.56
CA ARG A 25 13.66 -6.28 -5.65
C ARG A 25 12.58 -7.28 -5.23
N TRP A 26 12.13 -8.12 -6.17
CA TRP A 26 11.20 -9.20 -5.84
C TRP A 26 11.80 -10.20 -4.84
N GLU A 27 13.04 -10.62 -5.05
CA GLU A 27 13.74 -11.50 -4.12
C GLU A 27 13.85 -10.88 -2.72
N ALA A 28 14.13 -9.58 -2.63
CA ALA A 28 14.18 -8.86 -1.37
C ALA A 28 12.80 -8.85 -0.67
N ALA A 29 11.72 -8.60 -1.41
CA ALA A 29 10.36 -8.65 -0.88
C ALA A 29 9.99 -10.06 -0.37
N GLU A 30 10.32 -11.12 -1.12
CA GLU A 30 10.08 -12.50 -0.68
C GLU A 30 10.86 -12.85 0.60
N ASN A 31 12.11 -12.38 0.70
CA ASN A 31 12.92 -12.58 1.91
C ASN A 31 12.30 -11.84 3.11
N MET A 32 11.78 -10.64 2.91
CA MET A 32 11.03 -9.92 3.94
C MET A 32 9.78 -10.69 4.35
N PHE A 33 8.96 -11.17 3.41
CA PHE A 33 7.76 -11.96 3.72
C PHE A 33 8.11 -13.21 4.54
N LYS A 34 9.15 -13.92 4.15
CA LYS A 34 9.64 -15.09 4.88
C LYS A 34 10.12 -14.74 6.30
N GLU A 35 10.86 -13.64 6.45
CA GLU A 35 11.32 -13.19 7.76
C GLU A 35 10.14 -12.85 8.68
N TRP A 36 9.09 -12.23 8.14
CA TRP A 36 7.92 -11.80 8.87
C TRP A 36 6.79 -12.84 8.94
N GLU A 37 7.06 -14.06 8.50
CA GLU A 37 6.10 -15.19 8.53
C GLU A 37 4.79 -14.86 7.78
N VAL A 38 4.91 -14.09 6.69
CA VAL A 38 3.80 -13.76 5.78
C VAL A 38 3.75 -14.83 4.69
N GLU A 39 2.65 -15.58 4.63
CA GLU A 39 2.50 -16.71 3.69
C GLU A 39 1.53 -16.39 2.54
N ASN A 40 0.57 -15.50 2.77
CA ASN A 40 -0.46 -15.19 1.79
C ASN A 40 -0.13 -13.90 1.02
N TYR A 41 0.64 -14.06 -0.06
CA TYR A 41 0.98 -12.95 -0.95
C TYR A 41 0.95 -13.37 -2.41
N THR A 42 0.67 -12.41 -3.28
CA THR A 42 0.64 -12.54 -4.74
C THR A 42 1.50 -11.44 -5.35
N ARG A 43 2.42 -11.84 -6.23
CA ARG A 43 3.16 -10.88 -7.05
C ARG A 43 2.25 -10.34 -8.14
N VAL A 44 2.22 -9.02 -8.28
CA VAL A 44 1.55 -8.32 -9.37
C VAL A 44 2.62 -7.68 -10.25
N SER A 45 2.75 -8.16 -11.49
CA SER A 45 3.64 -7.57 -12.49
C SER A 45 3.19 -6.13 -12.76
N ALA A 46 4.04 -5.17 -12.43
CA ALA A 46 3.78 -3.75 -12.62
C ALA A 46 3.83 -3.34 -14.09
N TYR A 47 3.14 -2.27 -14.43
CA TYR A 47 3.32 -1.58 -15.70
C TYR A 47 4.50 -0.61 -15.62
N ASP A 48 5.43 -0.66 -16.59
CA ASP A 48 6.40 0.41 -16.77
C ASP A 48 5.79 1.49 -17.67
N GLY A 49 5.41 2.60 -17.09
CA GLY A 49 4.80 3.69 -17.85
C GLY A 49 5.72 4.36 -18.87
N ARG A 50 7.00 3.97 -18.92
CA ARG A 50 7.98 4.44 -19.91
C ARG A 50 8.04 3.53 -21.13
N GLU A 51 7.69 2.24 -20.98
CA GLU A 51 7.87 1.21 -22.00
C GLU A 51 6.54 0.59 -22.43
N ASP A 52 5.57 0.48 -21.51
CA ASP A 52 4.29 -0.17 -21.77
C ASP A 52 3.30 0.77 -22.48
N ASP A 53 2.59 0.24 -23.46
CA ASP A 53 1.42 0.92 -24.04
C ASP A 53 0.23 0.81 -23.07
N LEU A 54 -0.11 1.91 -22.44
CA LEU A 54 -1.21 2.00 -21.49
C LEU A 54 -2.52 2.55 -22.09
N SER A 55 -2.59 2.71 -23.42
CA SER A 55 -3.74 3.31 -24.11
C SER A 55 -5.06 2.56 -23.90
N ASP A 56 -5.02 1.26 -23.68
CA ASP A 56 -6.20 0.45 -23.36
C ASP A 56 -6.71 0.65 -21.93
N ILE A 57 -5.84 1.11 -21.03
CA ILE A 57 -6.14 1.30 -19.61
C ILE A 57 -6.52 2.74 -19.32
N ILE A 58 -5.76 3.68 -19.90
CA ILE A 58 -5.94 5.11 -19.70
C ILE A 58 -6.83 5.64 -20.82
N LYS A 59 -8.07 5.95 -20.47
CA LYS A 59 -9.01 6.56 -21.41
C LYS A 59 -9.13 8.05 -21.12
N GLY A 60 -8.63 8.86 -22.06
CA GLY A 60 -8.62 10.30 -21.96
C GLY A 60 -7.24 10.87 -21.57
N LYS A 61 -7.22 12.11 -21.15
CA LYS A 61 -6.00 12.83 -20.80
C LYS A 61 -5.79 12.79 -19.28
N TYR A 62 -4.66 12.30 -18.83
CA TYR A 62 -4.24 12.43 -17.43
C TYR A 62 -3.58 13.81 -17.20
N PRO A 63 -3.45 14.26 -15.95
CA PRO A 63 -2.86 15.55 -15.61
C PRO A 63 -1.48 15.74 -16.23
N ASP A 64 -1.23 16.92 -16.83
CA ASP A 64 0.03 17.23 -17.52
C ASP A 64 1.26 17.24 -16.57
N ASN A 65 1.04 17.26 -15.27
CA ASN A 65 2.08 17.22 -14.25
C ASN A 65 2.47 15.81 -13.79
N MET A 66 1.83 14.77 -14.31
CA MET A 66 2.22 13.39 -14.05
C MET A 66 3.29 12.93 -15.03
N ASN A 67 4.36 12.35 -14.51
CA ASN A 67 5.36 11.69 -15.34
C ASN A 67 4.98 10.24 -15.65
N SER A 68 5.65 9.62 -16.62
CA SER A 68 5.35 8.25 -17.05
C SER A 68 5.51 7.21 -15.93
N GLY A 69 6.48 7.37 -15.04
CA GLY A 69 6.66 6.48 -13.88
C GLY A 69 5.47 6.54 -12.91
N GLU A 70 4.95 7.76 -12.64
CA GLU A 70 3.75 7.93 -11.81
C GLU A 70 2.53 7.29 -12.45
N VAL A 71 2.41 7.39 -13.78
CA VAL A 71 1.33 6.74 -14.53
C VAL A 71 1.44 5.22 -14.43
N GLY A 72 2.64 4.66 -14.60
CA GLY A 72 2.91 3.23 -14.41
C GLY A 72 2.56 2.76 -12.99
N CYS A 73 2.95 3.52 -11.97
CA CYS A 73 2.63 3.23 -10.57
C CYS A 73 1.10 3.18 -10.36
N VAL A 74 0.36 4.22 -10.74
CA VAL A 74 -1.10 4.28 -10.56
C VAL A 74 -1.80 3.14 -11.29
N THR A 75 -1.43 2.86 -12.54
CA THR A 75 -2.04 1.77 -13.32
C THR A 75 -1.72 0.40 -12.76
N SER A 76 -0.55 0.22 -12.16
CA SER A 76 -0.16 -1.01 -11.47
C SER A 76 -0.99 -1.24 -10.21
N HIS A 77 -1.25 -0.19 -9.42
CA HIS A 77 -2.18 -0.27 -8.28
C HIS A 77 -3.59 -0.64 -8.71
N LEU A 78 -4.10 -0.06 -9.82
CA LEU A 78 -5.39 -0.45 -10.38
C LEU A 78 -5.40 -1.92 -10.84
N LYS A 79 -4.28 -2.42 -11.38
CA LYS A 79 -4.13 -3.83 -11.74
C LYS A 79 -4.21 -4.72 -10.48
N ALA A 80 -3.51 -4.36 -9.42
CA ALA A 80 -3.56 -5.10 -8.15
C ALA A 80 -4.99 -5.14 -7.57
N MET A 81 -5.71 -4.02 -7.60
CA MET A 81 -7.12 -3.96 -7.19
C MET A 81 -7.99 -4.87 -8.06
N LYS A 82 -7.78 -4.91 -9.38
CA LYS A 82 -8.51 -5.81 -10.28
C LYS A 82 -8.23 -7.29 -9.99
N GLU A 83 -6.99 -7.64 -9.63
CA GLU A 83 -6.67 -9.02 -9.23
C GLU A 83 -7.38 -9.39 -7.91
N PHE A 84 -7.37 -8.49 -6.93
CA PHE A 84 -8.12 -8.67 -5.68
C PHE A 84 -9.62 -8.88 -5.94
N LEU A 85 -10.25 -8.10 -6.80
CA LEU A 85 -11.68 -8.19 -7.11
C LEU A 85 -12.10 -9.51 -7.77
N LYS A 86 -11.16 -10.38 -8.16
CA LYS A 86 -11.43 -11.73 -8.65
C LYS A 86 -11.58 -12.75 -7.51
N THR A 87 -11.36 -12.33 -6.27
CA THR A 87 -11.42 -13.17 -5.08
C THR A 87 -12.63 -12.83 -4.22
N ASP A 88 -12.98 -13.71 -3.28
CA ASP A 88 -14.04 -13.47 -2.31
C ASP A 88 -13.49 -12.91 -0.98
N GLU A 89 -12.23 -12.48 -0.96
CA GLU A 89 -11.61 -11.91 0.24
C GLU A 89 -12.20 -10.52 0.55
N PRO A 90 -12.51 -10.23 1.81
CA PRO A 90 -13.12 -8.95 2.19
C PRO A 90 -12.16 -7.77 2.10
N TYR A 91 -10.86 -8.01 2.22
CA TYR A 91 -9.81 -7.00 2.21
C TYR A 91 -8.57 -7.50 1.48
N ALA A 92 -7.81 -6.57 0.92
CA ALA A 92 -6.48 -6.81 0.38
C ALA A 92 -5.48 -5.78 0.96
N PHE A 93 -4.23 -6.19 1.12
CA PHE A 93 -3.14 -5.28 1.44
C PHE A 93 -2.27 -5.10 0.20
N ILE A 94 -2.34 -3.93 -0.43
CA ILE A 94 -1.59 -3.63 -1.65
C ILE A 94 -0.34 -2.86 -1.27
N ILE A 95 0.82 -3.36 -1.69
CA ILE A 95 2.12 -2.76 -1.40
C ILE A 95 3.01 -2.76 -2.66
N GLU A 96 4.04 -1.95 -2.64
CA GLU A 96 5.13 -2.01 -3.62
C GLU A 96 6.29 -2.85 -3.07
N ASP A 97 7.19 -3.29 -3.93
CA ASP A 97 8.30 -4.18 -3.61
C ASP A 97 9.42 -3.55 -2.77
N ASP A 98 9.35 -2.24 -2.52
CA ASP A 98 10.22 -1.48 -1.62
C ASP A 98 9.60 -1.20 -0.25
N CYS A 99 8.47 -1.81 0.04
CA CYS A 99 7.86 -1.74 1.37
C CYS A 99 8.78 -2.43 2.39
N ASP A 100 8.90 -1.82 3.58
CA ASP A 100 9.69 -2.34 4.69
C ASP A 100 8.80 -2.58 5.92
N PHE A 101 8.88 -3.80 6.48
CA PHE A 101 8.16 -4.17 7.70
C PHE A 101 8.98 -3.97 8.98
N ASP A 102 10.24 -3.56 8.91
CA ASP A 102 11.09 -3.35 10.09
C ASP A 102 10.50 -2.38 11.12
N PRO A 103 9.81 -1.29 10.75
CA PRO A 103 9.14 -0.42 11.69
C PRO A 103 8.11 -1.12 12.60
N VAL A 104 7.55 -2.25 12.16
CA VAL A 104 6.61 -3.07 12.95
C VAL A 104 7.24 -3.58 14.25
N ARG A 105 8.55 -3.75 14.29
CA ARG A 105 9.29 -4.14 15.51
C ARG A 105 9.01 -3.20 16.68
N TYR A 106 8.83 -1.93 16.37
CA TYR A 106 8.65 -0.84 17.34
C TYR A 106 7.19 -0.55 17.67
N TRP A 107 6.23 -1.20 16.99
CA TRP A 107 4.82 -1.02 17.31
C TRP A 107 4.51 -1.50 18.72
N SER A 108 3.73 -0.72 19.48
CA SER A 108 3.14 -1.13 20.76
C SER A 108 1.82 -1.88 20.61
N PHE A 109 1.38 -2.13 19.39
CA PHE A 109 0.10 -2.73 19.00
C PHE A 109 0.32 -3.79 17.91
N THR A 110 -0.73 -4.53 17.58
CA THR A 110 -0.75 -5.53 16.51
C THR A 110 -1.64 -5.07 15.36
N TRP A 111 -1.55 -5.76 14.22
CA TRP A 111 -2.48 -5.55 13.10
C TRP A 111 -3.95 -5.71 13.53
N ARG A 112 -4.24 -6.68 14.39
CA ARG A 112 -5.60 -6.89 14.93
C ARG A 112 -6.10 -5.70 15.74
N ASP A 113 -5.20 -5.07 16.49
CA ASP A 113 -5.57 -3.86 17.26
C ASP A 113 -5.91 -2.70 16.34
N ILE A 114 -5.21 -2.57 15.20
CA ILE A 114 -5.54 -1.59 14.16
C ILE A 114 -6.94 -1.89 13.62
N MET A 115 -7.15 -3.10 13.11
CA MET A 115 -8.42 -3.49 12.49
C MET A 115 -9.62 -3.36 13.44
N SER A 116 -9.41 -3.56 14.73
CA SER A 116 -10.47 -3.37 15.75
C SER A 116 -10.90 -1.91 15.96
N LYS A 117 -10.11 -0.95 15.47
CA LYS A 117 -10.34 0.50 15.66
C LYS A 117 -10.72 1.22 14.37
N ILE A 118 -10.53 0.59 13.23
CA ILE A 118 -10.94 1.14 11.93
C ILE A 118 -12.46 1.05 11.82
N PRO A 119 -13.15 2.08 11.29
CA PRO A 119 -14.56 1.97 10.95
C PRO A 119 -14.81 0.76 10.04
N TYR A 120 -15.86 -0.01 10.30
CA TYR A 120 -16.18 -1.24 9.57
C TYR A 120 -16.53 -1.01 8.08
N ASP A 121 -16.87 0.23 7.73
CA ASP A 121 -17.33 0.67 6.40
C ASP A 121 -16.27 1.46 5.64
N PHE A 122 -14.97 1.28 5.97
CA PHE A 122 -13.91 1.93 5.22
C PHE A 122 -13.74 1.30 3.82
N ASP A 123 -13.54 2.15 2.83
CA ASP A 123 -13.20 1.71 1.46
C ASP A 123 -11.69 1.52 1.29
N VAL A 124 -10.90 2.45 1.79
CA VAL A 124 -9.45 2.43 1.72
C VAL A 124 -8.84 2.87 3.05
N PHE A 125 -7.90 2.09 3.54
CA PHE A 125 -7.08 2.44 4.70
C PHE A 125 -5.62 2.57 4.28
N GLN A 126 -5.09 3.78 4.34
CA GLN A 126 -3.70 4.05 4.00
C GLN A 126 -2.81 3.86 5.23
N THR A 127 -1.93 2.86 5.18
CA THR A 127 -1.05 2.47 6.30
C THR A 127 0.26 3.24 6.35
N ALA A 128 0.70 3.83 5.23
CA ALA A 128 1.91 4.64 5.16
C ALA A 128 1.65 5.90 4.33
N ILE A 129 2.13 7.03 4.83
CA ILE A 129 2.09 8.31 4.12
C ILE A 129 3.52 8.87 4.13
N ILE A 130 4.11 8.97 2.95
CA ILE A 130 5.40 9.66 2.78
C ILE A 130 5.10 11.05 2.22
N ASN A 131 5.10 12.04 3.10
CA ASN A 131 4.95 13.45 2.71
C ASN A 131 6.13 14.26 3.23
N PRO A 132 7.12 14.58 2.37
CA PRO A 132 8.29 15.37 2.76
C PRO A 132 7.92 16.74 3.37
N CYS A 133 6.81 17.33 2.94
CA CYS A 133 6.35 18.62 3.47
C CYS A 133 5.88 18.51 4.93
N LEU A 134 5.35 17.38 5.36
CA LEU A 134 4.93 17.18 6.75
C LEU A 134 6.12 17.00 7.70
N LEU A 135 7.29 16.59 7.20
CA LEU A 135 8.50 16.47 8.02
C LEU A 135 9.11 17.83 8.40
N TYR A 136 8.79 18.89 7.65
CA TYR A 136 9.38 20.21 7.80
C TYR A 136 8.41 21.27 8.30
N THR A 137 7.13 21.01 8.34
CA THR A 137 6.12 21.94 8.86
C THR A 137 5.66 21.46 10.23
N SER A 138 5.93 22.26 11.27
CA SER A 138 5.19 22.14 12.53
C SER A 138 3.70 22.27 12.19
N PRO A 139 2.84 21.34 12.68
CA PRO A 139 1.43 21.44 12.39
C PRO A 139 0.91 22.80 12.87
N SER A 140 0.42 23.60 11.92
CA SER A 140 -0.22 24.88 12.21
C SER A 140 -1.44 24.63 13.13
N PRO A 141 -1.74 25.52 14.07
CA PRO A 141 -2.99 25.44 14.83
C PRO A 141 -4.25 25.33 13.96
N ARG A 142 -4.18 25.78 12.70
CA ARG A 142 -5.27 25.65 11.71
C ARG A 142 -5.40 24.22 11.17
N ASP A 143 -4.31 23.47 11.06
CA ASP A 143 -4.33 22.09 10.57
C ASP A 143 -4.99 21.16 11.60
N LYS A 144 -5.00 21.54 12.88
CA LYS A 144 -5.74 20.84 13.93
C LYS A 144 -7.24 21.03 13.87
N SER A 145 -7.74 22.03 13.16
CA SER A 145 -9.18 22.32 13.03
C SER A 145 -9.85 21.58 11.88
N SER A 146 -9.09 21.10 10.90
CA SER A 146 -9.62 20.35 9.75
C SER A 146 -9.91 18.88 10.07
N SER A 147 -9.47 18.37 11.22
CA SER A 147 -9.73 17.00 11.67
C SER A 147 -10.97 16.86 12.55
N ARG A 148 -11.80 17.91 12.69
CA ARG A 148 -13.10 17.77 13.33
C ARG A 148 -14.08 17.18 12.33
N MET A 149 -14.37 15.90 12.50
CA MET A 149 -15.59 15.33 11.93
C MET A 149 -16.80 16.18 12.36
N PRO A 150 -17.73 16.49 11.45
CA PRO A 150 -18.98 17.11 11.87
C PRO A 150 -19.67 16.15 12.84
N SER A 151 -19.92 16.62 14.06
CA SER A 151 -20.82 15.92 14.96
C SER A 151 -22.17 15.90 14.30
N SER A 152 -22.67 14.73 13.94
CA SER A 152 -24.05 14.52 13.53
C SER A 152 -24.95 14.96 14.67
N ALA A 153 -25.72 15.99 14.41
CA ALA A 153 -26.91 16.32 15.18
C ALA A 153 -28.06 15.40 14.75
#